data_50c7334dc0f11cb2158201b02d52ef4e
#
_entry.id   50c7334dc0f11cb2158201b02d52ef4e
#
_cell.length_a   1.000
_cell.length_b   1.000
_cell.length_c   1.000
_cell.angle_alpha   90.00
_cell.angle_beta   90.00
_cell.angle_gamma   90.00
#
_symmetry.space_group_name_H-M   'P 1'
#
loop_
_entity.id
_entity.type
_entity.pdbx_description
1 polymer ?
#
loop_
_entity_poly.entity_id
_entity_poly.type
_entity_poly.pdbx_seq_one_letter_code
_entity_poly.pdbx_strand_id
1 'polypeptide(L)'
;MTTQEVPSAQGKKISILPLGATEQHGPHLPPETDWIIAQAIASKAKSACPENLDITCLPVEKIGYSIEHSDSPKTRSLSFDEAVERWVGIGEAQNKAGAKKLVLLNAHGGNSPLLTIVATELRVRFGMLAVATSWTRFGYPQDLVSDEERALGIHGGFIETSVMLALRPDLVDMEKAADFQSAQAAFRRDFRHLRAYGPHAFGWMMRDLSPVGVTGNAAASSAEAGERIIDNAVTGFVELLVDVDRFDLSHFED
;
A
#
# COMPACT_ATOMS: atom_id res chain seq x y z
N MET A 1 -48.73 -9.87 -12.18
CA MET A 1 -47.98 -9.40 -11.02
C MET A 1 -46.58 -9.96 -11.14
N THR A 2 -45.64 -9.17 -11.65
CA THR A 2 -44.24 -9.53 -11.78
C THR A 2 -43.59 -9.27 -10.42
N THR A 3 -43.25 -10.33 -9.74
CA THR A 3 -42.38 -10.26 -8.54
C THR A 3 -41.04 -9.69 -8.98
N GLN A 4 -40.76 -8.44 -8.63
CA GLN A 4 -39.41 -7.93 -8.65
C GLN A 4 -38.59 -8.77 -7.66
N GLU A 5 -37.68 -9.57 -8.18
CA GLU A 5 -36.64 -10.21 -7.37
C GLU A 5 -35.82 -9.11 -6.71
N VAL A 6 -35.90 -9.04 -5.39
CA VAL A 6 -35.00 -8.21 -4.57
C VAL A 6 -33.62 -8.78 -4.83
N PRO A 7 -32.64 -7.98 -5.32
CA PRO A 7 -31.28 -8.47 -5.51
C PRO A 7 -30.79 -9.08 -4.20
N SER A 8 -30.31 -10.32 -4.26
CA SER A 8 -29.78 -11.01 -3.08
C SER A 8 -28.67 -10.18 -2.47
N ALA A 9 -28.65 -10.04 -1.17
CA ALA A 9 -27.59 -9.32 -0.42
C ALA A 9 -26.20 -10.01 -0.54
N GLN A 10 -26.14 -11.15 -1.25
CA GLN A 10 -24.90 -11.85 -1.58
C GLN A 10 -24.11 -11.03 -2.61
N GLY A 11 -22.89 -10.63 -2.23
CA GLY A 11 -21.96 -9.92 -3.12
C GLY A 11 -21.76 -8.44 -2.80
N LYS A 12 -22.53 -7.85 -1.87
CA LYS A 12 -22.32 -6.45 -1.45
C LYS A 12 -21.18 -6.27 -0.44
N LYS A 13 -20.85 -7.31 0.32
CA LYS A 13 -19.79 -7.24 1.33
C LYS A 13 -18.43 -7.06 0.72
N ILE A 14 -17.74 -5.98 1.10
CA ILE A 14 -16.37 -5.66 0.71
C ILE A 14 -15.43 -5.97 1.89
N SER A 15 -14.44 -6.81 1.65
CA SER A 15 -13.35 -6.99 2.60
C SER A 15 -12.15 -6.14 2.19
N ILE A 16 -11.52 -5.46 3.14
CA ILE A 16 -10.25 -4.74 2.95
C ILE A 16 -9.18 -5.54 3.68
N LEU A 17 -8.13 -5.95 2.96
CA LEU A 17 -6.92 -6.51 3.54
C LEU A 17 -5.82 -5.45 3.50
N PRO A 18 -5.49 -4.81 4.63
CA PRO A 18 -4.34 -3.92 4.72
C PRO A 18 -3.05 -4.75 4.71
N LEU A 19 -2.08 -4.36 3.88
CA LEU A 19 -0.80 -5.04 3.72
C LEU A 19 0.34 -4.04 3.89
N GLY A 20 1.26 -4.35 4.79
CA GLY A 20 2.51 -3.64 4.97
C GLY A 20 3.70 -4.58 4.90
N ALA A 21 4.78 -4.18 5.54
CA ALA A 21 5.96 -4.97 5.82
C ALA A 21 6.51 -4.64 7.21
N THR A 22 7.42 -5.45 7.69
CA THR A 22 8.30 -5.14 8.82
C THR A 22 9.72 -5.14 8.27
N GLU A 23 10.22 -3.96 7.95
CA GLU A 23 11.51 -3.78 7.27
C GLU A 23 12.25 -2.55 7.79
N GLN A 24 13.55 -2.51 7.53
CA GLN A 24 14.34 -1.35 7.91
C GLN A 24 13.80 -0.08 7.22
N HIS A 25 13.70 1.03 7.96
CA HIS A 25 13.32 2.36 7.49
C HIS A 25 14.34 3.42 7.95
N GLY A 26 15.62 3.09 7.78
CA GLY A 26 16.72 3.97 8.14
C GLY A 26 16.92 4.17 9.64
N PRO A 27 17.56 5.29 10.02
CA PRO A 27 17.88 5.55 11.42
C PRO A 27 16.73 6.20 12.21
N HIS A 28 15.72 6.77 11.54
CA HIS A 28 14.74 7.68 12.12
C HIS A 28 13.31 7.13 12.19
N LEU A 29 12.98 6.07 11.44
CA LEU A 29 11.67 5.42 11.45
C LEU A 29 11.73 4.00 12.01
N PRO A 30 10.63 3.51 12.60
CA PRO A 30 10.54 2.14 13.07
C PRO A 30 10.36 1.16 11.92
N PRO A 31 10.74 -0.12 12.07
CA PRO A 31 10.51 -1.13 11.04
C PRO A 31 9.04 -1.44 10.78
N GLU A 32 8.15 -0.98 11.63
CA GLU A 32 6.70 -1.12 11.56
C GLU A 32 6.00 -0.09 10.66
N THR A 33 6.71 0.84 10.05
CA THR A 33 6.20 2.00 9.31
C THR A 33 5.07 1.61 8.34
N ASP A 34 5.30 0.64 7.47
CA ASP A 34 4.34 0.28 6.41
C ASP A 34 3.02 -0.25 6.96
N TRP A 35 3.08 -1.21 7.88
CA TRP A 35 1.83 -1.78 8.37
C TRP A 35 1.07 -0.81 9.30
N ILE A 36 1.75 0.13 9.97
CA ILE A 36 1.09 1.22 10.70
C ILE A 36 0.31 2.09 9.72
N ILE A 37 0.93 2.48 8.59
CA ILE A 37 0.30 3.28 7.54
C ILE A 37 -0.88 2.53 6.93
N ALA A 38 -0.68 1.27 6.49
CA ALA A 38 -1.75 0.45 5.90
C ALA A 38 -2.97 0.34 6.82
N GLN A 39 -2.75 0.04 8.09
CA GLN A 39 -3.80 -0.08 9.10
C GLN A 39 -4.54 1.24 9.33
N ALA A 40 -3.81 2.35 9.42
CA ALA A 40 -4.38 3.67 9.66
C ALA A 40 -5.27 4.11 8.49
N ILE A 41 -4.77 3.99 7.24
CA ILE A 41 -5.54 4.36 6.04
C ILE A 41 -6.81 3.50 5.93
N ALA A 42 -6.71 2.17 6.11
CA ALA A 42 -7.87 1.28 6.05
C ALA A 42 -8.93 1.64 7.11
N SER A 43 -8.49 1.90 8.35
CA SER A 43 -9.40 2.23 9.45
C SER A 43 -10.07 3.59 9.26
N LYS A 44 -9.32 4.61 8.85
CA LYS A 44 -9.85 5.96 8.57
C LYS A 44 -10.82 5.92 7.38
N ALA A 45 -10.48 5.22 6.30
CA ALA A 45 -11.36 5.07 5.15
C ALA A 45 -12.67 4.37 5.51
N LYS A 46 -12.61 3.28 6.27
CA LYS A 46 -13.83 2.61 6.76
C LYS A 46 -14.74 3.56 7.54
N SER A 47 -14.16 4.40 8.41
CA SER A 47 -14.92 5.37 9.20
C SER A 47 -15.49 6.51 8.37
N ALA A 48 -14.88 6.83 7.23
CA ALA A 48 -15.31 7.90 6.31
C ALA A 48 -16.26 7.40 5.21
N CYS A 49 -16.41 6.09 5.04
CA CYS A 49 -17.32 5.52 4.04
C CYS A 49 -18.79 5.79 4.37
N PRO A 50 -19.66 5.91 3.34
CA PRO A 50 -21.10 5.95 3.52
C PRO A 50 -21.60 4.75 4.34
N GLU A 51 -22.57 4.97 5.24
CA GLU A 51 -23.12 3.94 6.15
C GLU A 51 -23.75 2.72 5.45
N ASN A 52 -24.18 2.90 4.21
CA ASN A 52 -24.76 1.83 3.41
C ASN A 52 -23.74 0.88 2.77
N LEU A 53 -22.44 1.16 2.87
CA LEU A 53 -21.40 0.25 2.41
C LEU A 53 -21.09 -0.81 3.47
N ASP A 54 -21.28 -2.09 3.14
CA ASP A 54 -20.92 -3.22 4.01
C ASP A 54 -19.42 -3.53 3.92
N ILE A 55 -18.62 -2.85 4.75
CA ILE A 55 -17.15 -2.93 4.74
C ILE A 55 -16.64 -3.66 5.98
N THR A 56 -15.81 -4.67 5.76
CA THR A 56 -15.03 -5.35 6.79
C THR A 56 -13.54 -5.10 6.59
N CYS A 57 -12.88 -4.43 7.56
CA CYS A 57 -11.42 -4.39 7.61
C CYS A 57 -10.90 -5.67 8.26
N LEU A 58 -10.03 -6.38 7.56
CA LEU A 58 -9.32 -7.55 8.08
C LEU A 58 -8.13 -7.10 8.95
N PRO A 59 -7.58 -7.99 9.79
CA PRO A 59 -6.32 -7.72 10.46
C PRO A 59 -5.23 -7.38 9.45
N VAL A 60 -4.36 -6.41 9.78
CA VAL A 60 -3.26 -6.00 8.92
C VAL A 60 -2.21 -7.10 8.80
N GLU A 61 -1.75 -7.35 7.59
CA GLU A 61 -0.59 -8.18 7.31
C GLU A 61 0.68 -7.38 7.59
N LYS A 62 1.40 -7.79 8.65
CA LYS A 62 2.56 -7.06 9.18
C LYS A 62 3.88 -7.47 8.54
N ILE A 63 3.94 -8.64 7.92
CA ILE A 63 5.12 -9.16 7.25
C ILE A 63 4.74 -9.34 5.79
N GLY A 64 5.44 -8.60 4.92
CA GLY A 64 5.28 -8.64 3.49
C GLY A 64 6.41 -9.40 2.80
N TYR A 65 6.51 -9.23 1.49
CA TYR A 65 7.63 -9.64 0.65
C TYR A 65 8.60 -8.46 0.52
N SER A 66 9.67 -8.49 1.30
CA SER A 66 10.62 -7.38 1.49
C SER A 66 12.07 -7.87 1.35
N ILE A 67 12.35 -8.64 0.29
CA ILE A 67 13.68 -9.22 0.05
C ILE A 67 14.74 -8.19 -0.33
N GLU A 68 14.34 -7.05 -0.89
CA GLU A 68 15.19 -5.90 -1.20
C GLU A 68 15.83 -5.27 0.05
N HIS A 69 15.30 -5.57 1.23
CA HIS A 69 15.81 -5.14 2.53
C HIS A 69 16.40 -6.29 3.38
N SER A 70 16.61 -7.47 2.78
CA SER A 70 17.02 -8.70 3.51
C SER A 70 18.41 -8.65 4.10
N ASP A 71 19.24 -7.68 3.75
CA ASP A 71 20.55 -7.44 4.35
C ASP A 71 20.48 -6.71 5.72
N SER A 72 19.29 -6.24 6.11
CA SER A 72 19.06 -5.62 7.42
C SER A 72 18.51 -6.63 8.44
N PRO A 73 19.09 -6.72 9.64
CA PRO A 73 18.56 -7.57 10.71
C PRO A 73 17.21 -7.09 11.27
N LYS A 74 16.77 -5.88 10.93
CA LYS A 74 15.46 -5.33 11.31
C LYS A 74 14.34 -5.79 10.37
N THR A 75 14.68 -6.38 9.22
CA THR A 75 13.71 -6.80 8.21
C THR A 75 13.25 -8.24 8.47
N ARG A 76 11.95 -8.45 8.34
CA ARG A 76 11.31 -9.76 8.30
C ARG A 76 10.54 -9.87 6.99
N SER A 77 10.87 -10.85 6.17
CA SER A 77 10.24 -11.05 4.86
C SER A 77 9.65 -12.45 4.76
N LEU A 78 8.49 -12.55 4.12
CA LEU A 78 8.02 -13.81 3.56
C LEU A 78 8.85 -14.13 2.29
N SER A 79 8.92 -15.41 1.92
CA SER A 79 9.32 -15.78 0.58
C SER A 79 8.22 -15.46 -0.43
N PHE A 80 8.53 -15.54 -1.72
CA PHE A 80 7.55 -15.34 -2.79
C PHE A 80 6.34 -16.27 -2.63
N ASP A 81 6.60 -17.56 -2.47
CA ASP A 81 5.54 -18.57 -2.37
C ASP A 81 4.69 -18.39 -1.12
N GLU A 82 5.32 -18.16 0.04
CA GLU A 82 4.62 -17.90 1.31
C GLU A 82 3.70 -16.68 1.22
N ALA A 83 4.15 -15.59 0.60
CA ALA A 83 3.37 -14.37 0.48
C ALA A 83 2.13 -14.59 -0.40
N VAL A 84 2.31 -15.19 -1.59
CA VAL A 84 1.22 -15.46 -2.53
C VAL A 84 0.22 -16.45 -1.94
N GLU A 85 0.68 -17.59 -1.40
CA GLU A 85 -0.20 -18.60 -0.80
C GLU A 85 -0.99 -18.03 0.39
N ARG A 86 -0.34 -17.26 1.25
CA ARG A 86 -0.97 -16.63 2.42
C ARG A 86 -2.08 -15.68 2.01
N TRP A 87 -1.81 -14.76 1.08
CA TRP A 87 -2.80 -13.74 0.70
C TRP A 87 -3.93 -14.31 -0.15
N VAL A 88 -3.65 -15.29 -1.01
CA VAL A 88 -4.70 -16.07 -1.71
C VAL A 88 -5.57 -16.84 -0.71
N GLY A 89 -4.97 -17.49 0.30
CA GLY A 89 -5.70 -18.20 1.35
C GLY A 89 -6.62 -17.30 2.17
N ILE A 90 -6.19 -16.06 2.48
CA ILE A 90 -7.03 -15.06 3.14
C ILE A 90 -8.23 -14.71 2.24
N GLY A 91 -8.00 -14.46 0.95
CA GLY A 91 -9.07 -14.19 -0.01
C GLY A 91 -10.04 -15.35 -0.16
N GLU A 92 -9.55 -16.59 -0.22
CA GLU A 92 -10.39 -17.79 -0.23
C GLU A 92 -11.28 -17.88 1.02
N ALA A 93 -10.73 -17.59 2.20
CA ALA A 93 -11.50 -17.57 3.44
C ALA A 93 -12.60 -16.51 3.41
N GLN A 94 -12.32 -15.32 2.85
CA GLN A 94 -13.34 -14.28 2.67
C GLN A 94 -14.42 -14.71 1.67
N ASN A 95 -14.05 -15.37 0.58
CA ASN A 95 -15.00 -15.92 -0.38
C ASN A 95 -15.93 -16.95 0.28
N LYS A 96 -15.39 -17.88 1.08
CA LYS A 96 -16.17 -18.86 1.86
C LYS A 96 -17.09 -18.19 2.87
N ALA A 97 -16.72 -17.04 3.40
CA ALA A 97 -17.55 -16.21 4.30
C ALA A 97 -18.57 -15.31 3.57
N GLY A 98 -18.71 -15.48 2.23
CA GLY A 98 -19.71 -14.77 1.41
C GLY A 98 -19.26 -13.41 0.88
N ALA A 99 -18.01 -12.97 1.13
CA ALA A 99 -17.48 -11.74 0.56
C ALA A 99 -16.91 -12.03 -0.84
N LYS A 100 -17.54 -11.47 -1.87
CA LYS A 100 -17.11 -11.62 -3.27
C LYS A 100 -16.22 -10.48 -3.76
N LYS A 101 -16.00 -9.46 -2.93
CA LYS A 101 -15.19 -8.28 -3.24
C LYS A 101 -14.09 -8.15 -2.19
N LEU A 102 -12.84 -8.08 -2.63
CA LEU A 102 -11.68 -7.94 -1.75
C LEU A 102 -10.77 -6.83 -2.29
N VAL A 103 -10.42 -5.87 -1.45
CA VAL A 103 -9.44 -4.83 -1.77
C VAL A 103 -8.16 -5.08 -0.98
N LEU A 104 -7.07 -5.28 -1.70
CA LEU A 104 -5.71 -5.44 -1.18
C LEU A 104 -5.10 -4.04 -1.09
N LEU A 105 -5.15 -3.41 0.10
CA LEU A 105 -4.61 -2.07 0.34
C LEU A 105 -3.16 -2.16 0.80
N ASN A 106 -2.25 -1.83 -0.08
CA ASN A 106 -0.82 -1.97 0.15
C ASN A 106 -0.15 -0.67 0.63
N ALA A 107 0.83 -0.80 1.53
CA ALA A 107 1.72 0.28 1.92
C ALA A 107 3.21 -0.05 1.73
N HIS A 108 3.56 -1.21 1.16
CA HIS A 108 4.94 -1.62 0.92
C HIS A 108 5.20 -1.87 -0.57
N GLY A 109 6.23 -1.23 -1.13
CA GLY A 109 6.56 -1.31 -2.56
C GLY A 109 6.79 -2.73 -3.06
N GLY A 110 7.56 -3.53 -2.32
CA GLY A 110 7.93 -4.91 -2.65
C GLY A 110 6.74 -5.86 -2.80
N ASN A 111 5.63 -5.61 -2.11
CA ASN A 111 4.40 -6.41 -2.26
C ASN A 111 3.72 -6.21 -3.63
N SER A 112 3.87 -5.06 -4.27
CA SER A 112 3.05 -4.63 -5.41
C SER A 112 3.03 -5.62 -6.59
N PRO A 113 4.17 -6.22 -7.03
CA PRO A 113 4.15 -7.20 -8.10
C PRO A 113 3.34 -8.46 -7.76
N LEU A 114 3.41 -8.90 -6.50
CA LEU A 114 2.72 -10.10 -6.03
C LEU A 114 1.21 -9.87 -5.92
N LEU A 115 0.79 -8.67 -5.54
CA LEU A 115 -0.63 -8.36 -5.36
C LEU A 115 -1.42 -8.42 -6.68
N THR A 116 -0.77 -8.14 -7.81
CA THR A 116 -1.38 -8.34 -9.12
C THR A 116 -1.62 -9.84 -9.40
N ILE A 117 -0.66 -10.68 -9.04
CA ILE A 117 -0.79 -12.15 -9.15
C ILE A 117 -1.91 -12.63 -8.23
N VAL A 118 -1.90 -12.23 -6.95
CA VAL A 118 -2.93 -12.60 -5.96
C VAL A 118 -4.32 -12.20 -6.43
N ALA A 119 -4.51 -10.98 -6.93
CA ALA A 119 -5.80 -10.52 -7.44
C ALA A 119 -6.29 -11.38 -8.62
N THR A 120 -5.39 -11.75 -9.53
CA THR A 120 -5.70 -12.64 -10.67
C THR A 120 -6.06 -14.04 -10.19
N GLU A 121 -5.31 -14.62 -9.25
CA GLU A 121 -5.62 -15.95 -8.67
C GLU A 121 -7.00 -15.96 -7.99
N LEU A 122 -7.32 -14.92 -7.23
CA LEU A 122 -8.62 -14.79 -6.57
C LEU A 122 -9.77 -14.67 -7.58
N ARG A 123 -9.55 -13.95 -8.68
CA ARG A 123 -10.53 -13.85 -9.77
C ARG A 123 -10.74 -15.19 -10.46
N VAL A 124 -9.65 -15.86 -10.86
CA VAL A 124 -9.71 -17.10 -11.63
C VAL A 124 -10.25 -18.27 -10.81
N ARG A 125 -9.77 -18.41 -9.56
CA ARG A 125 -10.12 -19.57 -8.72
C ARG A 125 -11.46 -19.45 -8.02
N PHE A 126 -11.89 -18.22 -7.69
CA PHE A 126 -13.04 -18.03 -6.79
C PHE A 126 -14.10 -17.06 -7.35
N GLY A 127 -13.93 -16.53 -8.56
CA GLY A 127 -14.88 -15.62 -9.18
C GLY A 127 -15.00 -14.27 -8.45
N MET A 128 -13.99 -13.86 -7.69
CA MET A 128 -14.02 -12.63 -6.90
C MET A 128 -13.67 -11.40 -7.74
N LEU A 129 -14.21 -10.24 -7.35
CA LEU A 129 -13.62 -8.95 -7.67
C LEU A 129 -12.50 -8.68 -6.66
N ALA A 130 -11.25 -8.87 -7.06
CA ALA A 130 -10.08 -8.58 -6.24
C ALA A 130 -9.33 -7.38 -6.81
N VAL A 131 -9.16 -6.33 -6.00
CA VAL A 131 -8.54 -5.06 -6.40
C VAL A 131 -7.21 -4.90 -5.68
N ALA A 132 -6.11 -4.82 -6.42
CA ALA A 132 -4.78 -4.50 -5.89
C ALA A 132 -4.51 -3.01 -6.02
N THR A 133 -4.37 -2.31 -4.89
CA THR A 133 -4.05 -0.89 -4.84
C THR A 133 -2.99 -0.58 -3.78
N SER A 134 -2.45 0.63 -3.84
CA SER A 134 -1.58 1.19 -2.80
C SER A 134 -2.10 2.55 -2.38
N TRP A 135 -1.91 2.91 -1.11
CA TRP A 135 -2.30 4.21 -0.59
C TRP A 135 -1.68 5.38 -1.35
N THR A 136 -0.49 5.19 -1.92
CA THR A 136 0.21 6.21 -2.72
C THR A 136 -0.35 6.42 -4.12
N ARG A 137 -1.18 5.49 -4.63
CA ARG A 137 -1.77 5.58 -5.98
C ARG A 137 -2.85 6.65 -6.09
N PHE A 138 -3.36 7.14 -4.99
CA PHE A 138 -4.31 8.26 -4.98
C PHE A 138 -3.62 9.62 -5.13
N GLY A 139 -2.29 9.62 -5.28
CA GLY A 139 -1.47 10.82 -5.43
C GLY A 139 -1.26 11.55 -4.10
N TYR A 140 -0.82 12.79 -4.22
CA TYR A 140 -0.50 13.67 -3.10
C TYR A 140 -1.02 15.09 -3.39
N PRO A 141 -1.29 15.93 -2.37
CA PRO A 141 -1.57 17.34 -2.60
C PRO A 141 -0.48 17.98 -3.47
N GLN A 142 -0.88 18.72 -4.50
CA GLN A 142 0.04 19.21 -5.56
C GLN A 142 1.12 20.16 -5.03
N ASP A 143 0.81 20.92 -3.99
CA ASP A 143 1.68 21.89 -3.36
C ASP A 143 2.63 21.31 -2.32
N LEU A 144 2.50 20.02 -2.00
CA LEU A 144 3.14 19.44 -0.83
C LEU A 144 4.35 18.58 -1.17
N VAL A 145 4.25 17.75 -2.20
CA VAL A 145 5.31 16.80 -2.58
C VAL A 145 5.94 17.24 -3.88
N SER A 146 7.23 17.59 -3.85
CA SER A 146 7.98 17.99 -5.05
C SER A 146 8.13 16.86 -6.04
N ASP A 147 8.34 17.19 -7.32
CA ASP A 147 8.63 16.20 -8.36
C ASP A 147 9.93 15.43 -8.09
N GLU A 148 10.88 16.06 -7.41
CA GLU A 148 12.12 15.41 -6.99
C GLU A 148 11.87 14.38 -5.90
N GLU A 149 11.12 14.71 -4.86
CA GLU A 149 10.73 13.76 -3.81
C GLU A 149 9.91 12.59 -4.36
N ARG A 150 8.97 12.87 -5.28
CA ARG A 150 8.21 11.78 -5.97
C ARG A 150 9.12 10.83 -6.75
N ALA A 151 10.21 11.36 -7.31
CA ALA A 151 11.12 10.61 -8.17
C ALA A 151 12.26 9.92 -7.41
N LEU A 152 12.61 10.36 -6.21
CA LEU A 152 13.77 9.89 -5.46
C LEU A 152 13.44 9.39 -4.06
N GLY A 153 12.44 9.97 -3.38
CA GLY A 153 12.06 9.67 -2.00
C GLY A 153 11.09 8.49 -1.89
N ILE A 154 11.52 7.31 -2.33
CA ILE A 154 10.63 6.12 -2.41
C ILE A 154 10.54 5.32 -1.11
N HIS A 155 11.38 5.58 -0.11
CA HIS A 155 11.46 4.79 1.10
C HIS A 155 12.03 5.61 2.26
N GLY A 156 11.23 5.82 3.31
CA GLY A 156 11.61 6.57 4.50
C GLY A 156 11.89 8.07 4.27
N GLY A 157 11.44 8.65 3.15
CA GLY A 157 11.63 10.05 2.82
C GLY A 157 10.58 10.97 3.45
N PHE A 158 10.35 12.12 2.82
CA PHE A 158 9.39 13.14 3.27
C PHE A 158 7.98 12.57 3.48
N ILE A 159 7.51 11.74 2.56
CA ILE A 159 6.12 11.24 2.55
C ILE A 159 5.86 10.36 3.77
N GLU A 160 6.62 9.27 3.92
CA GLU A 160 6.41 8.30 5.00
C GLU A 160 6.76 8.89 6.36
N THR A 161 7.82 9.68 6.46
CA THR A 161 8.19 10.35 7.70
C THR A 161 7.10 11.33 8.14
N SER A 162 6.52 12.12 7.22
CA SER A 162 5.41 13.01 7.56
C SER A 162 4.17 12.25 8.04
N VAL A 163 3.81 11.17 7.35
CA VAL A 163 2.67 10.33 7.74
C VAL A 163 2.90 9.70 9.11
N MET A 164 4.12 9.21 9.38
CA MET A 164 4.46 8.65 10.70
C MET A 164 4.46 9.71 11.81
N LEU A 165 4.89 10.94 11.54
CA LEU A 165 4.77 12.06 12.48
C LEU A 165 3.31 12.37 12.83
N ALA A 166 2.40 12.27 11.87
CA ALA A 166 0.97 12.46 12.12
C ALA A 166 0.32 11.29 12.87
N LEU A 167 0.77 10.05 12.62
CA LEU A 167 0.17 8.85 13.21
C LEU A 167 0.81 8.44 14.54
N ARG A 168 2.13 8.45 14.61
CA ARG A 168 2.94 7.94 15.71
C ARG A 168 4.22 8.75 15.90
N PRO A 169 4.11 10.04 16.28
CA PRO A 169 5.29 10.91 16.50
C PRO A 169 6.24 10.32 17.55
N ASP A 170 5.73 9.53 18.49
CA ASP A 170 6.50 8.85 19.52
C ASP A 170 7.49 7.80 18.96
N LEU A 171 7.33 7.35 17.72
CA LEU A 171 8.19 6.37 17.05
C LEU A 171 9.16 6.99 16.04
N VAL A 172 9.10 8.32 15.83
CA VAL A 172 9.94 9.02 14.85
C VAL A 172 11.08 9.77 15.54
N ASP A 173 12.30 9.48 15.17
CA ASP A 173 13.50 10.17 15.68
C ASP A 173 13.96 11.25 14.69
N MET A 174 13.38 12.43 14.83
CA MET A 174 13.69 13.57 13.94
C MET A 174 15.13 14.09 14.06
N GLU A 175 15.86 13.78 15.15
CA GLU A 175 17.28 14.13 15.28
C GLU A 175 18.15 13.35 14.27
N LYS A 176 17.66 12.20 13.81
CA LYS A 176 18.30 11.34 12.81
C LYS A 176 17.76 11.52 11.40
N ALA A 177 16.71 12.30 11.22
CA ALA A 177 16.16 12.60 9.90
C ALA A 177 17.10 13.52 9.12
N ALA A 178 17.31 13.20 7.84
CA ALA A 178 18.16 13.97 6.93
C ALA A 178 17.56 14.00 5.53
N ASP A 179 18.20 14.75 4.62
CA ASP A 179 17.96 14.61 3.19
C ASP A 179 18.82 13.45 2.65
N PHE A 180 18.20 12.29 2.52
CA PHE A 180 18.87 11.04 2.15
C PHE A 180 18.95 10.91 0.63
N GLN A 181 20.17 10.93 0.12
CA GLN A 181 20.44 10.86 -1.31
C GLN A 181 20.14 9.47 -1.89
N SER A 182 19.61 9.45 -3.12
CA SER A 182 19.35 8.22 -3.89
C SER A 182 20.25 8.11 -5.10
N ALA A 183 20.86 6.92 -5.33
CA ALA A 183 21.58 6.61 -6.55
C ALA A 183 20.71 6.74 -7.82
N GLN A 184 19.37 6.68 -7.68
CA GLN A 184 18.43 6.93 -8.76
C GLN A 184 18.64 8.32 -9.42
N ALA A 185 19.14 9.31 -8.69
CA ALA A 185 19.46 10.62 -9.23
C ALA A 185 20.54 10.52 -10.35
N ALA A 186 21.58 9.70 -10.10
CA ALA A 186 22.62 9.43 -11.11
C ALA A 186 22.05 8.62 -12.30
N PHE A 187 21.24 7.61 -12.05
CA PHE A 187 20.63 6.82 -13.12
C PHE A 187 19.73 7.66 -14.03
N ARG A 188 18.99 8.61 -13.47
CA ARG A 188 18.17 9.56 -14.25
C ARG A 188 19.00 10.49 -15.12
N ARG A 189 20.19 10.87 -14.69
CA ARG A 189 21.12 11.73 -15.45
C ARG A 189 21.84 10.93 -16.55
N ASP A 190 22.30 9.73 -16.21
CA ASP A 190 23.27 8.99 -17.04
C ASP A 190 22.60 8.06 -18.06
N PHE A 191 21.35 7.63 -17.81
CA PHE A 191 20.62 6.72 -18.69
C PHE A 191 19.31 7.34 -19.20
N ARG A 192 19.00 7.09 -20.46
CA ARG A 192 17.75 7.57 -21.07
C ARG A 192 16.51 6.83 -20.54
N HIS A 193 16.61 5.53 -20.35
CA HIS A 193 15.47 4.67 -19.99
C HIS A 193 15.65 3.89 -18.71
N LEU A 194 16.87 3.36 -18.45
CA LEU A 194 17.11 2.48 -17.31
C LEU A 194 16.96 3.22 -15.98
N ARG A 195 16.21 2.63 -15.05
CA ARG A 195 15.87 3.18 -13.74
C ARG A 195 15.86 2.08 -12.69
N ALA A 196 16.02 2.43 -11.43
CA ALA A 196 15.76 1.50 -10.33
C ALA A 196 14.26 1.19 -10.21
N TYR A 197 13.40 2.17 -10.46
CA TYR A 197 11.95 1.99 -10.44
C TYR A 197 11.28 2.86 -11.52
N GLY A 198 10.06 2.47 -11.89
CA GLY A 198 9.33 3.03 -13.03
C GLY A 198 9.24 2.05 -14.20
N PRO A 199 8.95 2.53 -15.42
CA PRO A 199 8.62 1.65 -16.57
C PRO A 199 9.73 0.68 -17.00
N HIS A 200 10.97 1.02 -16.79
CA HIS A 200 12.13 0.20 -17.20
C HIS A 200 13.03 -0.07 -16.00
N ALA A 201 12.44 -0.64 -14.96
CA ALA A 201 13.11 -0.93 -13.70
C ALA A 201 13.99 -2.19 -13.80
N PHE A 202 15.13 -2.15 -13.11
CA PHE A 202 15.95 -3.33 -12.82
C PHE A 202 15.74 -3.79 -11.37
N GLY A 203 16.08 -5.04 -11.05
CA GLY A 203 16.06 -5.53 -9.68
C GLY A 203 17.21 -4.95 -8.86
N TRP A 204 16.91 -4.47 -7.65
CA TRP A 204 17.87 -3.80 -6.76
C TRP A 204 17.67 -4.22 -5.30
N MET A 205 18.73 -4.07 -4.51
CA MET A 205 18.67 -4.07 -3.06
C MET A 205 18.68 -2.62 -2.58
N MET A 206 18.07 -2.32 -1.43
CA MET A 206 18.02 -0.94 -0.94
C MET A 206 19.41 -0.30 -0.76
N ARG A 207 20.42 -1.08 -0.39
CA ARG A 207 21.82 -0.64 -0.33
C ARG A 207 22.39 -0.15 -1.67
N ASP A 208 21.84 -0.61 -2.80
CA ASP A 208 22.27 -0.17 -4.14
C ASP A 208 21.77 1.26 -4.43
N LEU A 209 20.75 1.71 -3.73
CA LEU A 209 20.16 3.04 -3.83
C LEU A 209 20.67 3.98 -2.75
N SER A 210 20.85 3.48 -1.54
CA SER A 210 21.31 4.26 -0.38
C SER A 210 22.00 3.37 0.64
N PRO A 211 23.23 3.71 1.06
CA PRO A 211 23.95 2.96 2.09
C PRO A 211 23.30 3.09 3.48
N VAL A 212 22.42 4.08 3.68
CA VAL A 212 21.70 4.30 4.94
C VAL A 212 20.36 3.58 4.96
N GLY A 213 19.96 2.99 3.83
CA GLY A 213 18.74 2.20 3.70
C GLY A 213 17.46 3.01 3.48
N VAL A 214 17.54 4.32 3.26
CA VAL A 214 16.39 5.21 2.99
C VAL A 214 16.77 6.27 1.96
N THR A 215 15.77 6.87 1.30
CA THR A 215 15.94 7.91 0.28
C THR A 215 14.86 8.97 0.41
N GLY A 216 15.20 10.22 0.11
CA GLY A 216 14.27 11.36 0.16
C GLY A 216 14.52 12.28 1.35
N ASN A 217 13.83 13.40 1.35
CA ASN A 217 14.07 14.48 2.32
C ASN A 217 13.24 14.32 3.59
N ALA A 218 13.63 13.39 4.46
CA ALA A 218 12.98 13.16 5.75
C ALA A 218 13.10 14.39 6.70
N ALA A 219 14.17 15.17 6.58
CA ALA A 219 14.37 16.34 7.44
C ALA A 219 13.31 17.44 7.21
N ALA A 220 12.69 17.51 6.03
CA ALA A 220 11.63 18.47 5.72
C ALA A 220 10.23 18.02 6.17
N SER A 221 10.09 16.85 6.78
CA SER A 221 8.82 16.25 7.16
C SER A 221 8.13 17.00 8.29
N SER A 222 6.81 16.97 8.29
CA SER A 222 5.98 17.53 9.37
C SER A 222 4.70 16.73 9.58
N ALA A 223 4.16 16.75 10.79
CA ALA A 223 2.87 16.13 11.10
C ALA A 223 1.72 16.74 10.28
N GLU A 224 1.73 18.06 10.04
CA GLU A 224 0.74 18.74 9.21
C GLU A 224 0.75 18.21 7.77
N ALA A 225 1.95 18.05 7.18
CA ALA A 225 2.08 17.45 5.87
C ALA A 225 1.55 16.01 5.87
N GLY A 226 1.85 15.24 6.91
CA GLY A 226 1.36 13.88 7.09
C GLY A 226 -0.16 13.80 7.14
N GLU A 227 -0.82 14.67 7.90
CA GLU A 227 -2.29 14.73 7.95
C GLU A 227 -2.90 14.98 6.57
N ARG A 228 -2.37 15.95 5.82
CA ARG A 228 -2.84 16.26 4.46
C ARG A 228 -2.63 15.10 3.47
N ILE A 229 -1.51 14.38 3.59
CA ILE A 229 -1.23 13.19 2.77
C ILE A 229 -2.22 12.06 3.11
N ILE A 230 -2.47 11.82 4.40
CA ILE A 230 -3.43 10.83 4.88
C ILE A 230 -4.83 11.15 4.36
N ASP A 231 -5.29 12.39 4.51
CA ASP A 231 -6.62 12.81 4.09
C ASP A 231 -6.83 12.64 2.59
N ASN A 232 -5.80 12.96 1.78
CA ASN A 232 -5.83 12.73 0.33
C ASN A 232 -5.95 11.23 0.01
N ALA A 233 -5.15 10.40 0.65
CA ALA A 233 -5.17 8.95 0.43
C ALA A 233 -6.50 8.32 0.89
N VAL A 234 -7.03 8.75 2.04
CA VAL A 234 -8.32 8.29 2.56
C VAL A 234 -9.46 8.68 1.62
N THR A 235 -9.48 9.93 1.14
CA THR A 235 -10.50 10.40 0.20
C THR A 235 -10.52 9.54 -1.08
N GLY A 236 -9.37 9.39 -1.73
CA GLY A 236 -9.30 8.58 -2.95
C GLY A 236 -9.60 7.10 -2.71
N PHE A 237 -9.23 6.57 -1.53
CA PHE A 237 -9.54 5.19 -1.20
C PHE A 237 -11.04 4.98 -0.93
N VAL A 238 -11.73 5.92 -0.31
CA VAL A 238 -13.20 5.90 -0.15
C VAL A 238 -13.89 5.93 -1.51
N GLU A 239 -13.43 6.77 -2.45
CA GLU A 239 -13.95 6.79 -3.82
C GLU A 239 -13.79 5.44 -4.51
N LEU A 240 -12.62 4.80 -4.38
CA LEU A 240 -12.41 3.45 -4.91
C LEU A 240 -13.35 2.41 -4.27
N LEU A 241 -13.60 2.49 -2.96
CA LEU A 241 -14.52 1.58 -2.27
C LEU A 241 -15.97 1.75 -2.75
N VAL A 242 -16.39 2.98 -3.07
CA VAL A 242 -17.68 3.26 -3.70
C VAL A 242 -17.75 2.63 -5.10
N ASP A 243 -16.70 2.74 -5.90
CA ASP A 243 -16.65 2.09 -7.23
C ASP A 243 -16.70 0.56 -7.09
N VAL A 244 -15.98 -0.01 -6.14
CA VAL A 244 -16.02 -1.45 -5.84
C VAL A 244 -17.42 -1.88 -5.42
N ASP A 245 -18.12 -1.10 -4.58
CA ASP A 245 -19.51 -1.40 -4.20
C ASP A 245 -20.44 -1.43 -5.43
N ARG A 246 -20.32 -0.44 -6.31
CA ARG A 246 -21.15 -0.28 -7.51
C ARG A 246 -20.84 -1.29 -8.60
N PHE A 247 -19.65 -1.91 -8.58
CA PHE A 247 -19.27 -2.90 -9.60
C PHE A 247 -20.18 -4.12 -9.52
N ASP A 248 -20.88 -4.40 -10.63
CA ASP A 248 -21.72 -5.59 -10.76
C ASP A 248 -20.88 -6.79 -11.20
N LEU A 249 -20.92 -7.86 -10.41
CA LEU A 249 -20.17 -9.09 -10.74
C LEU A 249 -20.68 -9.79 -12.01
N SER A 250 -21.89 -9.48 -12.47
CA SER A 250 -22.41 -9.96 -13.76
C SER A 250 -21.56 -9.48 -14.96
N HIS A 251 -20.75 -8.45 -14.81
CA HIS A 251 -19.73 -8.09 -15.82
C HIS A 251 -18.67 -9.19 -16.05
N PHE A 252 -18.60 -10.17 -15.18
CA PHE A 252 -17.68 -11.31 -15.27
C PHE A 252 -18.36 -12.60 -15.80
N GLU A 253 -19.68 -12.59 -15.91
CA GLU A 253 -20.47 -13.71 -16.43
C GLU A 253 -20.72 -13.47 -17.93
N ASP A 254 -20.42 -14.47 -18.75
CA ASP A 254 -20.74 -14.52 -20.19
C ASP A 254 -22.19 -15.00 -20.42
#